data_e30f9e07809d0570451ce275a5896932
#
_entry.id   e30f9e07809d0570451ce275a5896932
#
_cell.length_a   1.000
_cell.length_b   1.000
_cell.length_c   1.000
_cell.angle_alpha   90.00
_cell.angle_beta   90.00
_cell.angle_gamma   90.00
#
_symmetry.space_group_name_H-M   'P 1'
#
loop_
_entity.id
_entity.type
_entity.pdbx_description
1 polymer ?
#
loop_
_entity_poly.entity_id
_entity_poly.type
_entity_poly.pdbx_seq_one_letter_code
_entity_poly.pdbx_strand_id
1 'polypeptide(L)'
;MFPINKNKIVFCTSFTENPYFIYKELKKQKLGCDIVFLTNNSTCYSFFSTNASPNSKVLYFSPKKVVTFIHSIYHLATAKVVLVDNYYGFLANINFKKKANCIQVWHANGAIKRFGLQDPSIKDRSKRAIKRFYKVYRKFDYILVGSKKMEDIFIKAFNASTKNIKRTGIPRTDIFLQEELKVSLKNNLYASYPILKNKKVILYAPTFRDSNDKNNQFPIDLELLKNRLGEKYVFILKLHPSVKMNSLSIMKKSDNFLLDLSSYSNMNDLLFITDFLITDYSSIPFEFSFMQKPMLFYPYDLKDYEESRGFWQSYESLVPGPIAFSTHDIIEIITQNRFDLHLIKQFHEDWNTYSRGKSSKNVINLIKECMNH
;
A
#
# COMPACT_ATOMS: atom_id res chain seq x y z
N MET A 1 -22.76 -30.92 0.85
CA MET A 1 -21.55 -30.04 0.85
C MET A 1 -21.29 -29.64 -0.60
N PHE A 2 -21.25 -28.33 -0.91
CA PHE A 2 -21.08 -27.85 -2.29
C PHE A 2 -19.68 -28.19 -2.85
N PRO A 3 -19.54 -28.66 -4.10
CA PRO A 3 -18.25 -28.96 -4.70
C PRO A 3 -17.40 -27.69 -4.92
N ILE A 4 -16.09 -27.84 -5.10
CA ILE A 4 -15.23 -26.74 -5.55
C ILE A 4 -15.58 -26.42 -7.00
N ASN A 5 -15.81 -25.14 -7.30
CA ASN A 5 -15.82 -24.65 -8.66
C ASN A 5 -14.36 -24.35 -9.09
N LYS A 6 -13.85 -25.16 -10.01
CA LYS A 6 -12.44 -25.13 -10.46
C LYS A 6 -12.03 -23.78 -11.07
N ASN A 7 -12.99 -23.00 -11.57
CA ASN A 7 -12.74 -21.72 -12.22
C ASN A 7 -13.05 -20.51 -11.30
N LYS A 8 -13.39 -20.74 -10.01
CA LYS A 8 -13.77 -19.65 -9.10
C LYS A 8 -12.57 -19.07 -8.35
N ILE A 9 -12.44 -17.76 -8.45
CA ILE A 9 -11.48 -16.96 -7.71
C ILE A 9 -12.24 -15.99 -6.80
N VAL A 10 -11.91 -16.01 -5.52
CA VAL A 10 -12.48 -15.09 -4.52
C VAL A 10 -11.39 -14.14 -4.04
N PHE A 11 -11.64 -12.85 -4.14
CA PHE A 11 -10.81 -11.79 -3.58
C PHE A 11 -11.42 -11.31 -2.26
N CYS A 12 -10.73 -11.48 -1.15
CA CYS A 12 -11.05 -10.82 0.12
C CYS A 12 -10.22 -9.54 0.18
N THR A 13 -10.87 -8.38 0.12
CA THR A 13 -10.19 -7.09 -0.06
C THR A 13 -10.50 -6.09 1.04
N SER A 14 -9.46 -5.48 1.58
CA SER A 14 -9.48 -4.29 2.43
C SER A 14 -8.82 -3.10 1.73
N PHE A 15 -8.06 -3.36 0.66
CA PHE A 15 -7.37 -2.40 -0.17
C PHE A 15 -7.67 -2.66 -1.64
N THR A 16 -7.52 -1.64 -2.48
CA THR A 16 -7.91 -1.76 -3.90
C THR A 16 -6.76 -2.20 -4.79
N GLU A 17 -5.54 -1.77 -4.51
CA GLU A 17 -4.44 -1.76 -5.47
C GLU A 17 -4.00 -3.17 -5.91
N ASN A 18 -3.36 -3.96 -5.04
CA ASN A 18 -2.87 -5.29 -5.45
C ASN A 18 -3.98 -6.18 -6.04
N PRO A 19 -5.17 -6.29 -5.41
CA PRO A 19 -6.28 -7.03 -5.99
C PRO A 19 -6.70 -6.53 -7.36
N TYR A 20 -6.72 -5.21 -7.59
CA TYR A 20 -7.15 -4.63 -8.86
C TYR A 20 -6.14 -4.87 -9.99
N PHE A 21 -4.83 -4.76 -9.72
CA PHE A 21 -3.80 -5.09 -10.71
C PHE A 21 -3.85 -6.57 -11.12
N ILE A 22 -4.04 -7.48 -10.15
CA ILE A 22 -4.24 -8.91 -10.44
C ILE A 22 -5.52 -9.11 -11.28
N TYR A 23 -6.62 -8.47 -10.90
CA TYR A 23 -7.88 -8.54 -11.62
C TYR A 23 -7.76 -8.04 -13.07
N LYS A 24 -7.13 -6.88 -13.29
CA LYS A 24 -6.88 -6.35 -14.63
C LYS A 24 -6.11 -7.34 -15.50
N GLU A 25 -5.09 -7.96 -14.95
CA GLU A 25 -4.29 -8.94 -15.69
C GLU A 25 -5.09 -10.23 -15.98
N LEU A 26 -5.94 -10.70 -15.05
CA LEU A 26 -6.89 -11.80 -15.29
C LEU A 26 -7.80 -11.50 -16.49
N LYS A 27 -8.35 -10.28 -16.55
CA LYS A 27 -9.21 -9.83 -17.65
C LYS A 27 -8.45 -9.72 -18.97
N LYS A 28 -7.23 -9.16 -18.94
CA LYS A 28 -6.35 -9.03 -20.11
C LYS A 28 -6.03 -10.40 -20.73
N GLN A 29 -5.77 -11.41 -19.89
CA GLN A 29 -5.49 -12.78 -20.37
C GLN A 29 -6.75 -13.59 -20.71
N LYS A 30 -7.96 -13.00 -20.60
CA LYS A 30 -9.25 -13.62 -20.94
C LYS A 30 -9.46 -15.00 -20.28
N LEU A 31 -8.96 -15.18 -19.05
CA LEU A 31 -9.22 -16.39 -18.29
C LEU A 31 -10.70 -16.43 -17.92
N GLY A 32 -11.41 -17.44 -18.35
CA GLY A 32 -12.85 -17.64 -18.12
C GLY A 32 -13.17 -17.98 -16.65
N CYS A 33 -12.80 -17.11 -15.71
CA CYS A 33 -12.94 -17.33 -14.28
C CYS A 33 -14.20 -16.67 -13.73
N ASP A 34 -14.86 -17.34 -12.76
CA ASP A 34 -15.89 -16.77 -11.90
C ASP A 34 -15.22 -15.92 -10.84
N ILE A 35 -15.31 -14.60 -10.93
CA ILE A 35 -14.64 -13.66 -10.04
C ILE A 35 -15.61 -13.10 -9.02
N VAL A 36 -15.26 -13.18 -7.74
CA VAL A 36 -16.05 -12.65 -6.63
C VAL A 36 -15.15 -11.80 -5.72
N PHE A 37 -15.57 -10.57 -5.45
CA PHE A 37 -14.95 -9.69 -4.47
C PHE A 37 -15.77 -9.71 -3.18
N LEU A 38 -15.10 -9.96 -2.06
CA LEU A 38 -15.67 -9.90 -0.72
C LEU A 38 -14.97 -8.81 0.06
N THR A 39 -15.71 -7.84 0.55
CA THR A 39 -15.14 -6.75 1.34
C THR A 39 -16.10 -6.27 2.44
N ASN A 40 -15.57 -5.83 3.55
CA ASN A 40 -16.31 -5.12 4.60
C ASN A 40 -15.95 -3.62 4.65
N ASN A 41 -15.17 -3.15 3.68
CA ASN A 41 -14.74 -1.76 3.53
C ASN A 41 -15.61 -1.09 2.45
N SER A 42 -16.26 0.03 2.79
CA SER A 42 -17.15 0.76 1.88
C SER A 42 -16.42 1.31 0.66
N THR A 43 -15.20 1.82 0.84
CA THR A 43 -14.36 2.33 -0.26
C THR A 43 -14.02 1.23 -1.25
N CYS A 44 -13.58 0.06 -0.78
CA CYS A 44 -13.33 -1.10 -1.64
C CYS A 44 -14.61 -1.58 -2.32
N TYR A 45 -15.75 -1.61 -1.60
CA TYR A 45 -17.03 -2.00 -2.19
C TYR A 45 -17.42 -1.09 -3.35
N SER A 46 -17.41 0.22 -3.15
CA SER A 46 -17.72 1.20 -4.20
C SER A 46 -16.75 1.09 -5.36
N PHE A 47 -15.43 1.00 -5.07
CA PHE A 47 -14.41 0.88 -6.11
C PHE A 47 -14.62 -0.35 -7.00
N PHE A 48 -14.78 -1.55 -6.43
CA PHE A 48 -14.96 -2.77 -7.22
C PHE A 48 -16.34 -2.84 -7.88
N SER A 49 -17.39 -2.28 -7.28
CA SER A 49 -18.71 -2.17 -7.91
C SER A 49 -18.70 -1.35 -9.19
N THR A 50 -17.81 -0.33 -9.25
CA THR A 50 -17.68 0.53 -10.45
C THR A 50 -16.67 -0.02 -11.47
N ASN A 51 -15.57 -0.64 -11.00
CA ASN A 51 -14.42 -0.99 -11.84
C ASN A 51 -14.36 -2.49 -12.21
N ALA A 52 -15.15 -3.34 -11.59
CA ALA A 52 -15.24 -4.73 -11.96
C ALA A 52 -16.22 -4.91 -13.15
N SER A 53 -15.98 -5.93 -13.98
CA SER A 53 -16.89 -6.23 -15.09
C SER A 53 -18.26 -6.68 -14.58
N PRO A 54 -19.34 -6.53 -15.37
CA PRO A 54 -20.70 -6.97 -14.99
C PRO A 54 -20.80 -8.44 -14.60
N ASN A 55 -19.92 -9.28 -15.13
CA ASN A 55 -19.88 -10.72 -14.83
C ASN A 55 -19.14 -11.03 -13.51
N SER A 56 -18.53 -10.04 -12.86
CA SER A 56 -17.92 -10.21 -11.55
C SER A 56 -18.92 -9.86 -10.45
N LYS A 57 -18.87 -10.60 -9.34
CA LYS A 57 -19.74 -10.32 -8.18
C LYS A 57 -18.99 -9.52 -7.13
N VAL A 58 -19.63 -8.49 -6.59
CA VAL A 58 -19.08 -7.70 -5.47
C VAL A 58 -20.06 -7.80 -4.31
N LEU A 59 -19.62 -8.37 -3.18
CA LEU A 59 -20.45 -8.63 -2.02
C LEU A 59 -19.89 -7.91 -0.79
N TYR A 60 -20.78 -7.25 -0.05
CA TYR A 60 -20.43 -6.65 1.23
C TYR A 60 -20.43 -7.73 2.32
N PHE A 61 -19.25 -8.12 2.78
CA PHE A 61 -19.03 -9.22 3.71
C PHE A 61 -19.22 -8.76 5.17
N SER A 62 -20.44 -8.82 5.66
CA SER A 62 -20.78 -8.42 7.03
C SER A 62 -21.86 -9.32 7.62
N PRO A 63 -21.70 -9.84 8.86
CA PRO A 63 -22.73 -10.61 9.54
C PRO A 63 -24.06 -9.85 9.70
N LYS A 64 -24.03 -8.53 9.72
CA LYS A 64 -25.25 -7.69 9.80
C LYS A 64 -26.11 -7.77 8.53
N LYS A 65 -25.52 -8.18 7.40
CA LYS A 65 -26.22 -8.38 6.11
C LYS A 65 -26.35 -9.88 5.83
N VAL A 66 -27.28 -10.56 6.50
CA VAL A 66 -27.38 -12.02 6.57
C VAL A 66 -27.34 -12.69 5.19
N VAL A 67 -28.11 -12.23 4.21
CA VAL A 67 -28.17 -12.82 2.86
C VAL A 67 -26.83 -12.74 2.16
N THR A 68 -26.22 -11.55 2.10
CA THR A 68 -24.91 -11.37 1.46
C THR A 68 -23.80 -12.10 2.23
N PHE A 69 -23.94 -12.23 3.55
CA PHE A 69 -23.00 -12.99 4.38
C PHE A 69 -23.04 -14.49 4.04
N ILE A 70 -24.24 -15.08 3.93
CA ILE A 70 -24.42 -16.50 3.53
C ILE A 70 -23.86 -16.72 2.13
N HIS A 71 -24.15 -15.82 1.17
CA HIS A 71 -23.59 -15.89 -0.17
C HIS A 71 -22.06 -15.80 -0.16
N SER A 72 -21.49 -14.95 0.69
CA SER A 72 -20.04 -14.83 0.83
C SER A 72 -19.42 -16.13 1.35
N ILE A 73 -20.03 -16.76 2.36
CA ILE A 73 -19.61 -18.07 2.87
C ILE A 73 -19.67 -19.13 1.77
N TYR A 74 -20.77 -19.17 0.99
CA TYR A 74 -20.91 -20.07 -0.13
C TYR A 74 -19.77 -19.89 -1.15
N HIS A 75 -19.46 -18.65 -1.52
CA HIS A 75 -18.38 -18.37 -2.46
C HIS A 75 -17.00 -18.77 -1.92
N LEU A 76 -16.70 -18.50 -0.65
CA LEU A 76 -15.49 -18.96 0.02
C LEU A 76 -15.38 -20.49 0.06
N ALA A 77 -16.49 -21.18 0.39
CA ALA A 77 -16.52 -22.64 0.52
C ALA A 77 -16.39 -23.38 -0.82
N THR A 78 -16.67 -22.70 -1.92
CA THR A 78 -16.62 -23.25 -3.29
C THR A 78 -15.50 -22.68 -4.15
N ALA A 79 -14.67 -21.77 -3.63
CA ALA A 79 -13.56 -21.20 -4.33
C ALA A 79 -12.44 -22.21 -4.58
N LYS A 80 -11.82 -22.13 -5.75
CA LYS A 80 -10.57 -22.82 -6.06
C LYS A 80 -9.36 -22.03 -5.57
N VAL A 81 -9.39 -20.70 -5.74
CA VAL A 81 -8.36 -19.78 -5.27
C VAL A 81 -9.01 -18.67 -4.45
N VAL A 82 -8.48 -18.41 -3.27
CA VAL A 82 -8.85 -17.28 -2.41
C VAL A 82 -7.64 -16.36 -2.27
N LEU A 83 -7.77 -15.14 -2.73
CA LEU A 83 -6.76 -14.09 -2.59
C LEU A 83 -7.12 -13.20 -1.40
N VAL A 84 -6.18 -12.95 -0.52
CA VAL A 84 -6.37 -12.11 0.67
C VAL A 84 -5.29 -11.04 0.74
N ASP A 85 -5.65 -9.78 1.00
CA ASP A 85 -4.72 -8.65 1.03
C ASP A 85 -4.35 -8.19 2.44
N ASN A 86 -5.02 -8.73 3.45
CA ASN A 86 -4.86 -8.33 4.84
C ASN A 86 -5.00 -9.52 5.80
N TYR A 87 -4.96 -9.25 7.10
CA TYR A 87 -5.37 -10.18 8.14
C TYR A 87 -6.89 -10.26 8.23
N TYR A 88 -7.45 -11.44 8.07
CA TYR A 88 -8.87 -11.71 8.22
C TYR A 88 -9.12 -12.75 9.32
N GLY A 89 -9.62 -12.31 10.47
CA GLY A 89 -9.85 -13.17 11.64
C GLY A 89 -10.79 -14.36 11.37
N PHE A 90 -11.71 -14.24 10.41
CA PHE A 90 -12.62 -15.32 10.02
C PHE A 90 -11.91 -16.55 9.43
N LEU A 91 -10.72 -16.36 8.83
CA LEU A 91 -9.92 -17.47 8.29
C LEU A 91 -9.53 -18.50 9.35
N ALA A 92 -9.43 -18.10 10.62
CA ALA A 92 -9.15 -19.02 11.71
C ALA A 92 -10.20 -20.15 11.84
N ASN A 93 -11.43 -19.90 11.38
CA ASN A 93 -12.57 -20.82 11.48
C ASN A 93 -12.95 -21.46 10.14
N ILE A 94 -12.24 -21.16 9.05
CA ILE A 94 -12.45 -21.78 7.75
C ILE A 94 -11.52 -22.99 7.60
N ASN A 95 -12.08 -24.10 7.17
CA ASN A 95 -11.31 -25.23 6.67
C ASN A 95 -11.46 -25.28 5.15
N PHE A 96 -10.47 -24.74 4.46
CA PHE A 96 -10.43 -24.85 3.00
C PHE A 96 -10.39 -26.32 2.58
N LYS A 97 -11.04 -26.65 1.50
CA LYS A 97 -10.97 -27.98 0.91
C LYS A 97 -9.56 -28.27 0.40
N LYS A 98 -9.13 -29.51 0.41
CA LYS A 98 -7.76 -29.97 0.08
C LYS A 98 -7.21 -29.43 -1.25
N LYS A 99 -8.08 -29.09 -2.20
CA LYS A 99 -7.68 -28.57 -3.53
C LYS A 99 -7.88 -27.05 -3.68
N ALA A 100 -8.30 -26.34 -2.64
CA ALA A 100 -8.39 -24.89 -2.65
C ALA A 100 -7.10 -24.28 -2.13
N ASN A 101 -6.68 -23.15 -2.68
CA ASN A 101 -5.48 -22.43 -2.27
C ASN A 101 -5.82 -21.03 -1.76
N CYS A 102 -5.19 -20.63 -0.66
CA CYS A 102 -5.26 -19.29 -0.11
C CYS A 102 -3.94 -18.56 -0.35
N ILE A 103 -3.99 -17.42 -1.03
CA ILE A 103 -2.81 -16.63 -1.41
C ILE A 103 -2.87 -15.27 -0.72
N GLN A 104 -1.88 -14.97 0.11
CA GLN A 104 -1.68 -13.64 0.68
C GLN A 104 -1.00 -12.73 -0.33
N VAL A 105 -1.69 -11.68 -0.79
CA VAL A 105 -1.17 -10.74 -1.81
C VAL A 105 -0.64 -9.45 -1.21
N TRP A 106 -0.87 -9.23 0.10
CA TRP A 106 -0.50 -8.04 0.86
C TRP A 106 -1.08 -6.74 0.27
N HIS A 107 -0.78 -5.60 0.91
CA HIS A 107 -1.34 -4.30 0.55
C HIS A 107 -0.29 -3.18 0.46
N ALA A 108 0.99 -3.52 0.62
CA ALA A 108 2.11 -2.58 0.52
C ALA A 108 3.27 -3.21 -0.25
N ASN A 109 4.18 -2.38 -0.74
CA ASN A 109 5.35 -2.84 -1.50
C ASN A 109 6.60 -3.05 -0.62
N GLY A 110 6.46 -2.99 0.68
CA GLY A 110 7.54 -3.19 1.65
C GLY A 110 7.01 -3.17 3.07
N ALA A 111 7.92 -3.10 4.03
CA ALA A 111 7.58 -3.12 5.45
C ALA A 111 8.58 -2.31 6.28
N ILE A 112 8.17 -1.17 6.80
CA ILE A 112 8.93 -0.36 7.76
C ILE A 112 8.64 -0.85 9.18
N LYS A 113 7.37 -0.89 9.53
CA LYS A 113 6.85 -1.24 10.87
C LYS A 113 6.80 -2.75 11.08
N ARG A 114 6.95 -3.19 12.32
CA ARG A 114 6.66 -4.57 12.69
C ARG A 114 5.18 -4.84 12.63
N PHE A 115 4.81 -6.05 12.25
CA PHE A 115 3.42 -6.50 12.14
C PHE A 115 3.32 -8.02 12.35
N GLY A 116 2.10 -8.50 12.37
CA GLY A 116 1.82 -9.93 12.54
C GLY A 116 2.25 -10.43 13.91
N LEU A 117 2.97 -11.54 13.96
CA LEU A 117 3.49 -12.11 15.21
C LEU A 117 4.68 -11.33 15.78
N GLN A 118 5.19 -10.35 15.07
CA GLN A 118 6.29 -9.48 15.50
C GLN A 118 5.82 -8.08 15.91
N ASP A 119 4.50 -7.81 15.84
CA ASP A 119 3.91 -6.56 16.32
C ASP A 119 4.13 -6.42 17.83
N PRO A 120 4.67 -5.29 18.33
CA PRO A 120 4.91 -5.10 19.78
C PRO A 120 3.68 -5.34 20.66
N SER A 121 2.47 -5.03 20.14
CA SER A 121 1.22 -5.23 20.87
C SER A 121 0.85 -6.70 21.08
N ILE A 122 1.57 -7.65 20.47
CA ILE A 122 1.32 -9.09 20.67
C ILE A 122 1.49 -9.50 22.14
N LYS A 123 2.45 -8.91 22.86
CA LYS A 123 2.70 -9.18 24.28
C LYS A 123 1.47 -8.88 25.16
N ASP A 124 0.65 -7.89 24.75
CA ASP A 124 -0.52 -7.45 25.49
C ASP A 124 -1.81 -8.18 25.06
N ARG A 125 -1.71 -9.09 24.09
CA ARG A 125 -2.87 -9.85 23.57
C ARG A 125 -3.14 -11.10 24.41
N SER A 126 -4.41 -11.45 24.54
CA SER A 126 -4.81 -12.69 25.19
C SER A 126 -4.26 -13.92 24.45
N LYS A 127 -3.99 -15.00 25.18
CA LYS A 127 -3.57 -16.30 24.60
C LYS A 127 -4.52 -16.78 23.48
N ARG A 128 -5.83 -16.52 23.61
CA ARG A 128 -6.84 -16.83 22.60
C ARG A 128 -6.64 -16.02 21.31
N ALA A 129 -6.31 -14.73 21.41
CA ALA A 129 -6.03 -13.89 20.28
C ALA A 129 -4.76 -14.34 19.55
N ILE A 130 -3.67 -14.62 20.28
CA ILE A 130 -2.42 -15.13 19.72
C ILE A 130 -2.65 -16.46 18.98
N LYS A 131 -3.38 -17.40 19.58
CA LYS A 131 -3.77 -18.67 18.93
C LYS A 131 -4.55 -18.45 17.63
N ARG A 132 -5.40 -17.40 17.59
CA ARG A 132 -6.13 -17.03 16.38
C ARG A 132 -5.19 -16.51 15.29
N PHE A 133 -4.18 -15.68 15.61
CA PHE A 133 -3.17 -15.25 14.63
C PHE A 133 -2.49 -16.45 13.96
N TYR A 134 -1.98 -17.38 14.74
CA TYR A 134 -1.37 -18.61 14.19
C TYR A 134 -2.33 -19.39 13.30
N LYS A 135 -3.61 -19.52 13.71
CA LYS A 135 -4.62 -20.22 12.89
C LYS A 135 -4.86 -19.52 11.55
N VAL A 136 -4.89 -18.17 11.52
CA VAL A 136 -5.06 -17.39 10.29
C VAL A 136 -3.86 -17.57 9.38
N TYR A 137 -2.64 -17.36 9.90
CA TYR A 137 -1.42 -17.39 9.09
C TYR A 137 -1.14 -18.77 8.51
N ARG A 138 -1.49 -19.83 9.21
CA ARG A 138 -1.42 -21.22 8.67
C ARG A 138 -2.36 -21.49 7.50
N LYS A 139 -3.29 -20.59 7.18
CA LYS A 139 -4.16 -20.72 6.00
C LYS A 139 -3.52 -20.18 4.72
N PHE A 140 -2.41 -19.45 4.82
CA PHE A 140 -1.71 -18.94 3.65
C PHE A 140 -0.87 -20.06 3.03
N ASP A 141 -1.39 -20.65 1.93
CA ASP A 141 -0.63 -21.61 1.14
C ASP A 141 0.54 -20.91 0.44
N TYR A 142 0.29 -19.69 -0.07
CA TYR A 142 1.29 -18.86 -0.72
C TYR A 142 1.24 -17.41 -0.22
N ILE A 143 2.41 -16.78 -0.19
CA ILE A 143 2.61 -15.40 0.24
C ILE A 143 3.47 -14.71 -0.82
N LEU A 144 2.95 -13.63 -1.42
CA LEU A 144 3.65 -12.89 -2.46
C LEU A 144 4.68 -11.94 -1.86
N VAL A 145 5.87 -11.88 -2.44
CA VAL A 145 6.94 -10.98 -2.00
C VAL A 145 7.60 -10.24 -3.17
N GLY A 146 7.99 -8.99 -2.93
CA GLY A 146 8.68 -8.13 -3.88
C GLY A 146 10.21 -8.22 -3.80
N SER A 147 10.75 -8.76 -2.70
CA SER A 147 12.19 -8.83 -2.46
C SER A 147 12.56 -9.90 -1.44
N LYS A 148 13.88 -10.15 -1.32
CA LYS A 148 14.43 -11.02 -0.27
C LYS A 148 14.21 -10.43 1.13
N LYS A 149 14.34 -9.12 1.31
CA LYS A 149 14.04 -8.45 2.58
C LYS A 149 12.60 -8.68 3.01
N MET A 150 11.65 -8.54 2.08
CA MET A 150 10.25 -8.78 2.33
C MET A 150 9.96 -10.25 2.66
N GLU A 151 10.63 -11.20 1.98
CA GLU A 151 10.56 -12.64 2.27
C GLU A 151 10.95 -12.94 3.74
N ASP A 152 12.11 -12.43 4.18
CA ASP A 152 12.63 -12.68 5.52
C ASP A 152 11.72 -12.09 6.62
N ILE A 153 11.13 -10.93 6.34
CA ILE A 153 10.14 -10.28 7.20
C ILE A 153 8.87 -11.13 7.29
N PHE A 154 8.33 -11.58 6.16
CA PHE A 154 7.05 -12.29 6.13
C PHE A 154 7.14 -13.69 6.73
N ILE A 155 8.28 -14.37 6.57
CA ILE A 155 8.55 -15.64 7.27
C ILE A 155 8.42 -15.44 8.78
N LYS A 156 9.02 -14.39 9.34
CA LYS A 156 8.94 -14.07 10.78
C LYS A 156 7.55 -13.59 11.20
N ALA A 157 6.95 -12.66 10.43
CA ALA A 157 5.68 -12.04 10.76
C ALA A 157 4.51 -13.02 10.75
N PHE A 158 4.52 -13.99 9.85
CA PHE A 158 3.43 -14.97 9.67
C PHE A 158 3.79 -16.38 10.17
N ASN A 159 4.98 -16.58 10.72
CA ASN A 159 5.51 -17.93 11.05
C ASN A 159 5.36 -18.89 9.85
N ALA A 160 5.71 -18.39 8.69
CA ALA A 160 5.62 -19.11 7.43
C ALA A 160 6.92 -19.87 7.14
N SER A 161 6.86 -20.84 6.22
CA SER A 161 8.03 -21.51 5.69
C SER A 161 8.41 -20.93 4.32
N THR A 162 9.65 -21.13 3.90
CA THR A 162 10.12 -20.73 2.57
C THR A 162 9.29 -21.33 1.43
N LYS A 163 8.66 -22.49 1.66
CA LYS A 163 7.76 -23.16 0.69
C LYS A 163 6.52 -22.34 0.38
N ASN A 164 6.05 -21.52 1.34
CA ASN A 164 4.90 -20.65 1.17
C ASN A 164 5.24 -19.40 0.37
N ILE A 165 6.52 -19.03 0.27
CA ILE A 165 6.93 -17.78 -0.37
C ILE A 165 6.90 -17.90 -1.89
N LYS A 166 6.31 -16.89 -2.55
CA LYS A 166 6.30 -16.76 -4.00
C LYS A 166 6.92 -15.41 -4.41
N ARG A 167 8.05 -15.48 -5.07
CA ARG A 167 8.87 -14.34 -5.54
C ARG A 167 8.29 -13.77 -6.85
N THR A 168 7.04 -13.33 -6.80
CA THR A 168 6.30 -12.84 -7.97
C THR A 168 6.59 -11.38 -8.29
N GLY A 169 7.14 -10.62 -7.35
CA GLY A 169 7.00 -9.18 -7.29
C GLY A 169 5.62 -8.78 -6.75
N ILE A 170 5.42 -7.49 -6.53
CA ILE A 170 4.17 -6.92 -5.99
C ILE A 170 3.36 -6.32 -7.15
N PRO A 171 2.12 -6.76 -7.40
CA PRO A 171 1.34 -6.40 -8.58
C PRO A 171 1.18 -4.90 -8.81
N ARG A 172 0.91 -4.12 -7.76
CA ARG A 172 0.73 -2.65 -7.86
C ARG A 172 1.97 -1.91 -8.35
N THR A 173 3.16 -2.53 -8.30
CA THR A 173 4.39 -1.88 -8.77
C THR A 173 4.54 -1.92 -10.29
N ASP A 174 3.79 -2.75 -11.00
CA ASP A 174 3.90 -2.86 -12.45
C ASP A 174 3.61 -1.54 -13.18
N ILE A 175 2.82 -0.64 -12.57
CA ILE A 175 2.48 0.67 -13.14
C ILE A 175 3.72 1.57 -13.30
N PHE A 176 4.70 1.45 -12.41
CA PHE A 176 5.90 2.32 -12.43
C PHE A 176 6.85 2.03 -13.59
N LEU A 177 6.65 0.90 -14.26
CA LEU A 177 7.46 0.46 -15.41
C LEU A 177 6.67 0.53 -16.75
N GLN A 178 5.52 1.22 -16.76
CA GLN A 178 4.68 1.47 -17.95
C GLN A 178 4.84 2.92 -18.40
N GLU A 179 5.83 3.20 -19.26
CA GLU A 179 6.18 4.57 -19.65
C GLU A 179 5.04 5.34 -20.33
N GLU A 180 4.29 4.70 -21.24
CA GLU A 180 3.16 5.35 -21.92
C GLU A 180 2.07 5.80 -20.93
N LEU A 181 1.74 4.94 -19.96
CA LEU A 181 0.77 5.25 -18.93
C LEU A 181 1.26 6.38 -18.02
N LYS A 182 2.54 6.35 -17.64
CA LYS A 182 3.19 7.39 -16.84
C LYS A 182 3.10 8.76 -17.53
N VAL A 183 3.41 8.82 -18.83
CA VAL A 183 3.31 10.06 -19.62
C VAL A 183 1.86 10.56 -19.66
N SER A 184 0.90 9.68 -19.93
CA SER A 184 -0.52 10.03 -19.96
C SER A 184 -1.02 10.59 -18.63
N LEU A 185 -0.68 9.94 -17.50
CA LEU A 185 -1.09 10.37 -16.16
C LEU A 185 -0.45 11.72 -15.78
N LYS A 186 0.82 11.95 -16.12
CA LYS A 186 1.48 13.25 -15.92
C LYS A 186 0.76 14.36 -16.69
N ASN A 187 0.44 14.11 -17.97
CA ASN A 187 -0.25 15.11 -18.81
C ASN A 187 -1.62 15.46 -18.27
N ASN A 188 -2.37 14.49 -17.75
CA ASN A 188 -3.68 14.72 -17.11
C ASN A 188 -3.56 15.60 -15.87
N LEU A 189 -2.54 15.34 -15.02
CA LEU A 189 -2.29 16.17 -13.84
C LEU A 189 -1.86 17.59 -14.20
N TYR A 190 -0.99 17.74 -15.19
CA TYR A 190 -0.56 19.05 -15.69
C TYR A 190 -1.70 19.84 -16.35
N ALA A 191 -2.67 19.15 -16.97
CA ALA A 191 -3.86 19.81 -17.49
C ALA A 191 -4.79 20.29 -16.36
N SER A 192 -4.96 19.46 -15.32
CA SER A 192 -5.81 19.79 -14.16
C SER A 192 -5.18 20.84 -13.24
N TYR A 193 -3.85 20.86 -13.15
CA TYR A 193 -3.08 21.75 -12.27
C TYR A 193 -1.90 22.38 -13.03
N PRO A 194 -2.13 23.44 -13.84
CA PRO A 194 -1.10 24.02 -14.72
C PRO A 194 0.17 24.49 -14.01
N ILE A 195 0.07 24.90 -12.74
CA ILE A 195 1.21 25.34 -11.92
C ILE A 195 2.30 24.26 -11.80
N LEU A 196 1.93 22.99 -11.88
CA LEU A 196 2.86 21.84 -11.79
C LEU A 196 3.81 21.73 -13.00
N LYS A 197 3.55 22.46 -14.10
CA LYS A 197 4.43 22.46 -15.28
C LYS A 197 5.69 23.31 -15.10
N ASN A 198 5.58 24.37 -14.30
CA ASN A 198 6.57 25.45 -14.27
C ASN A 198 7.47 25.43 -13.04
N LYS A 199 7.17 24.56 -12.07
CA LYS A 199 7.90 24.45 -10.81
C LYS A 199 8.21 22.98 -10.48
N LYS A 200 9.28 22.76 -9.71
CA LYS A 200 9.54 21.44 -9.15
C LYS A 200 8.51 21.08 -8.07
N VAL A 201 8.16 19.82 -7.98
CA VAL A 201 7.12 19.33 -7.09
C VAL A 201 7.71 18.68 -5.85
N ILE A 202 7.39 19.22 -4.69
CA ILE A 202 7.61 18.59 -3.39
C ILE A 202 6.29 17.95 -2.95
N LEU A 203 6.29 16.64 -2.74
CA LEU A 203 5.14 15.91 -2.21
C LEU A 203 5.36 15.59 -0.74
N TYR A 204 4.50 16.10 0.14
CA TYR A 204 4.45 15.72 1.54
C TYR A 204 3.33 14.72 1.80
N ALA A 205 3.70 13.50 2.14
CA ALA A 205 2.78 12.37 2.34
C ALA A 205 3.11 11.63 3.64
N PRO A 206 2.71 12.16 4.81
CA PRO A 206 2.99 11.54 6.10
C PRO A 206 2.06 10.37 6.39
N THR A 207 2.49 9.49 7.30
CA THR A 207 1.66 8.45 7.89
C THR A 207 0.59 9.09 8.79
N PHE A 208 -0.63 8.53 8.74
CA PHE A 208 -1.71 8.92 9.64
C PHE A 208 -1.34 8.61 11.11
N ARG A 209 -1.73 9.51 12.00
CA ARG A 209 -1.59 9.36 13.46
C ARG A 209 -2.98 9.17 14.07
N ASP A 210 -3.12 8.10 14.86
CA ASP A 210 -4.35 7.82 15.64
C ASP A 210 -4.44 8.69 16.91
N SER A 211 -3.40 9.46 17.22
CA SER A 211 -3.33 10.22 18.46
C SER A 211 -4.34 11.38 18.46
N ASN A 212 -5.03 11.51 19.58
CA ASN A 212 -5.70 12.72 20.04
C ASN A 212 -4.63 13.77 20.42
N ASP A 213 -3.75 14.12 19.50
CA ASP A 213 -2.77 15.18 19.71
C ASP A 213 -3.53 16.46 19.96
N LYS A 214 -3.55 16.85 21.25
CA LYS A 214 -4.29 18.03 21.75
C LYS A 214 -3.86 19.34 21.10
N ASN A 215 -2.75 19.35 20.39
CA ASN A 215 -2.19 20.55 19.78
C ASN A 215 -2.59 20.78 18.33
N ASN A 216 -3.21 19.85 17.63
CA ASN A 216 -3.73 20.00 16.24
C ASN A 216 -2.86 20.88 15.30
N GLN A 217 -1.58 21.09 15.63
CA GLN A 217 -0.68 21.92 14.85
C GLN A 217 -0.05 21.07 13.74
N PHE A 218 -0.05 21.64 12.56
CA PHE A 218 0.65 21.02 11.43
C PHE A 218 2.16 21.05 11.70
N PRO A 219 2.87 19.93 11.57
CA PRO A 219 4.25 19.84 12.04
C PRO A 219 5.27 20.64 11.20
N ILE A 220 4.84 21.20 10.07
CA ILE A 220 5.66 21.97 9.14
C ILE A 220 5.18 23.40 9.10
N ASP A 221 6.10 24.37 9.23
CA ASP A 221 5.82 25.79 9.01
C ASP A 221 5.71 26.08 7.51
N LEU A 222 4.47 26.15 7.02
CA LEU A 222 4.15 26.36 5.60
C LEU A 222 4.51 27.75 5.10
N GLU A 223 4.46 28.80 5.96
CA GLU A 223 4.85 30.14 5.59
C GLU A 223 6.36 30.25 5.40
N LEU A 224 7.11 29.67 6.31
CA LEU A 224 8.57 29.60 6.18
C LEU A 224 8.98 28.84 4.92
N LEU A 225 8.35 27.68 4.64
CA LEU A 225 8.59 26.93 3.40
C LEU A 225 8.29 27.78 2.15
N LYS A 226 7.14 28.45 2.14
CA LYS A 226 6.72 29.30 1.03
C LYS A 226 7.73 30.43 0.77
N ASN A 227 8.15 31.12 1.83
CA ASN A 227 9.09 32.23 1.73
C ASN A 227 10.47 31.79 1.18
N ARG A 228 10.90 30.56 1.50
CA ARG A 228 12.23 30.05 1.14
C ARG A 228 12.25 29.24 -0.16
N LEU A 229 11.15 28.53 -0.49
CA LEU A 229 11.08 27.58 -1.60
C LEU A 229 10.04 27.97 -2.66
N GLY A 230 9.09 28.87 -2.37
CA GLY A 230 7.90 29.11 -3.18
C GLY A 230 8.14 29.65 -4.58
N GLU A 231 9.33 30.24 -4.86
CA GLU A 231 9.70 30.67 -6.19
C GLU A 231 9.90 29.47 -7.14
N LYS A 232 10.61 28.43 -6.67
CA LYS A 232 11.07 27.30 -7.50
C LYS A 232 10.23 26.05 -7.37
N TYR A 233 9.43 25.95 -6.28
CA TYR A 233 8.72 24.71 -5.93
C TYR A 233 7.21 24.92 -5.74
N VAL A 234 6.45 23.85 -5.99
CA VAL A 234 5.06 23.65 -5.52
C VAL A 234 5.09 22.58 -4.46
N PHE A 235 4.42 22.84 -3.34
CA PHE A 235 4.30 21.92 -2.22
C PHE A 235 2.91 21.26 -2.26
N ILE A 236 2.89 19.94 -2.56
CA ILE A 236 1.67 19.15 -2.57
C ILE A 236 1.47 18.50 -1.20
N LEU A 237 0.33 18.73 -0.59
CA LEU A 237 -0.13 17.99 0.58
C LEU A 237 -0.93 16.76 0.14
N LYS A 238 -0.56 15.60 0.66
CA LYS A 238 -1.31 14.34 0.49
C LYS A 238 -1.50 13.70 1.86
N LEU A 239 -2.41 14.28 2.64
CA LEU A 239 -2.75 13.80 3.97
C LEU A 239 -3.78 12.66 3.89
N HIS A 240 -3.86 11.86 4.95
CA HIS A 240 -4.92 10.87 5.07
C HIS A 240 -6.30 11.56 5.19
N PRO A 241 -7.35 11.06 4.53
CA PRO A 241 -8.67 11.69 4.55
C PRO A 241 -9.30 11.89 5.94
N SER A 242 -8.83 11.14 6.94
CA SER A 242 -9.28 11.30 8.34
C SER A 242 -8.65 12.48 9.06
N VAL A 243 -7.64 13.13 8.48
CA VAL A 243 -7.01 14.31 9.07
C VAL A 243 -7.89 15.52 8.80
N LYS A 244 -8.62 15.98 9.83
CA LYS A 244 -9.36 17.23 9.79
C LYS A 244 -8.41 18.37 10.17
N MET A 245 -7.93 19.10 9.19
CA MET A 245 -7.05 20.23 9.45
C MET A 245 -7.81 21.56 9.43
N ASN A 246 -8.02 22.11 10.62
CA ASN A 246 -8.54 23.47 10.76
C ASN A 246 -7.48 24.54 10.39
N SER A 247 -6.20 24.18 10.36
CA SER A 247 -5.08 25.09 10.09
C SER A 247 -4.82 25.37 8.61
N LEU A 248 -5.36 24.57 7.67
CA LEU A 248 -5.28 24.88 6.23
C LEU A 248 -6.21 26.02 5.80
N SER A 249 -7.13 26.46 6.66
CA SER A 249 -7.95 27.65 6.42
C SER A 249 -7.15 28.96 6.32
N ILE A 250 -5.89 28.94 6.75
CA ILE A 250 -4.99 30.10 6.78
C ILE A 250 -4.38 30.39 5.41
N MET A 251 -4.25 29.40 4.54
CA MET A 251 -3.73 29.62 3.18
C MET A 251 -4.90 29.81 2.21
N LYS A 252 -4.99 31.00 1.62
CA LYS A 252 -6.02 31.35 0.62
C LYS A 252 -6.05 30.30 -0.50
N LYS A 253 -7.23 29.94 -1.00
CA LYS A 253 -7.46 28.97 -2.10
C LYS A 253 -6.68 29.24 -3.41
N SER A 254 -6.00 30.37 -3.53
CA SER A 254 -5.25 30.83 -4.70
C SER A 254 -3.73 30.93 -4.44
N ASP A 255 -3.17 30.07 -3.62
CA ASP A 255 -1.74 30.09 -3.35
C ASP A 255 -0.97 29.36 -4.46
N ASN A 256 -0.01 30.07 -5.08
CA ASN A 256 0.86 29.51 -6.11
C ASN A 256 1.99 28.61 -5.56
N PHE A 257 1.95 28.26 -4.29
CA PHE A 257 2.92 27.38 -3.64
C PHE A 257 2.30 26.10 -3.09
N LEU A 258 1.16 26.19 -2.42
CA LEU A 258 0.53 25.05 -1.74
C LEU A 258 -0.64 24.48 -2.54
N LEU A 259 -0.63 23.18 -2.77
CA LEU A 259 -1.71 22.45 -3.42
C LEU A 259 -2.16 21.29 -2.52
N ASP A 260 -3.35 21.36 -1.95
CA ASP A 260 -3.94 20.26 -1.17
C ASP A 260 -4.61 19.23 -2.10
N LEU A 261 -3.96 18.08 -2.26
CA LEU A 261 -4.44 16.91 -2.98
C LEU A 261 -4.78 15.74 -2.05
N SER A 262 -5.12 16.01 -0.79
CA SER A 262 -5.49 14.96 0.17
C SER A 262 -6.69 14.13 -0.29
N SER A 263 -7.64 14.75 -0.99
CA SER A 263 -8.81 14.09 -1.59
C SER A 263 -8.53 13.38 -2.94
N TYR A 264 -7.37 13.61 -3.57
CA TYR A 264 -7.02 12.96 -4.83
C TYR A 264 -6.91 11.44 -4.62
N SER A 265 -7.62 10.64 -5.41
CA SER A 265 -7.83 9.23 -5.11
C SER A 265 -6.61 8.34 -5.36
N ASN A 266 -5.76 8.68 -6.33
CA ASN A 266 -4.68 7.80 -6.77
C ASN A 266 -3.29 8.37 -6.41
N MET A 267 -2.68 7.81 -5.37
CA MET A 267 -1.35 8.21 -4.92
C MET A 267 -0.28 8.03 -6.00
N ASN A 268 -0.34 6.98 -6.80
CA ASN A 268 0.67 6.69 -7.81
C ASN A 268 0.80 7.78 -8.86
N ASP A 269 -0.31 8.44 -9.23
CA ASP A 269 -0.29 9.53 -10.19
C ASP A 269 0.54 10.72 -9.69
N LEU A 270 0.44 11.00 -8.38
CA LEU A 270 1.21 12.06 -7.73
C LEU A 270 2.71 11.73 -7.70
N LEU A 271 3.05 10.45 -7.49
CA LEU A 271 4.45 10.02 -7.49
C LEU A 271 5.14 10.27 -8.84
N PHE A 272 4.41 10.16 -9.95
CA PHE A 272 4.99 10.40 -11.29
C PHE A 272 5.40 11.85 -11.52
N ILE A 273 4.74 12.82 -10.90
CA ILE A 273 5.06 14.25 -11.04
C ILE A 273 5.98 14.77 -9.93
N THR A 274 6.20 13.99 -8.88
CA THR A 274 7.00 14.39 -7.71
C THR A 274 8.48 14.45 -8.05
N ASP A 275 9.15 15.52 -7.65
CA ASP A 275 10.59 15.68 -7.74
C ASP A 275 11.30 15.43 -6.41
N PHE A 276 10.64 15.75 -5.28
CA PHE A 276 11.11 15.49 -3.93
C PHE A 276 9.98 14.89 -3.11
N LEU A 277 10.18 13.72 -2.51
CA LEU A 277 9.24 13.14 -1.56
C LEU A 277 9.65 13.51 -0.14
N ILE A 278 8.73 14.05 0.65
CA ILE A 278 8.86 14.18 2.10
C ILE A 278 7.84 13.25 2.74
N THR A 279 8.32 12.33 3.58
CA THR A 279 7.47 11.36 4.27
C THR A 279 8.08 10.97 5.61
N ASP A 280 7.50 9.98 6.28
CA ASP A 280 7.98 9.47 7.57
C ASP A 280 7.99 7.93 7.61
N TYR A 281 6.99 7.28 8.19
CA TYR A 281 6.90 5.82 8.38
C TYR A 281 6.02 5.12 7.35
N SER A 282 5.75 5.79 6.24
CA SER A 282 4.90 5.31 5.15
C SER A 282 5.61 4.25 4.31
N SER A 283 4.84 3.41 3.61
CA SER A 283 5.36 2.50 2.59
C SER A 283 5.60 3.16 1.22
N ILE A 284 5.27 4.43 1.06
CA ILE A 284 5.43 5.18 -0.20
C ILE A 284 6.88 5.18 -0.74
N PRO A 285 7.94 5.26 0.09
CA PRO A 285 9.31 5.19 -0.37
C PRO A 285 9.64 3.97 -1.23
N PHE A 286 9.02 2.83 -0.94
CA PHE A 286 9.25 1.60 -1.71
C PHE A 286 8.76 1.73 -3.15
N GLU A 287 7.61 2.39 -3.36
CA GLU A 287 7.07 2.69 -4.69
C GLU A 287 7.81 3.87 -5.32
N PHE A 288 8.07 4.95 -4.57
CA PHE A 288 8.74 6.13 -5.10
C PHE A 288 10.18 5.83 -5.54
N SER A 289 10.82 4.80 -4.97
CA SER A 289 12.17 4.36 -5.37
C SER A 289 12.27 3.96 -6.85
N PHE A 290 11.16 3.58 -7.51
CA PHE A 290 11.12 3.36 -8.95
C PHE A 290 11.40 4.64 -9.75
N MET A 291 11.15 5.81 -9.17
CA MET A 291 11.42 7.09 -9.82
C MET A 291 12.88 7.52 -9.72
N GLN A 292 13.68 6.89 -8.86
CA GLN A 292 15.11 7.22 -8.62
C GLN A 292 15.30 8.72 -8.29
N LYS A 293 14.36 9.29 -7.53
CA LYS A 293 14.34 10.71 -7.17
C LYS A 293 14.54 10.90 -5.66
N PRO A 294 14.96 12.11 -5.23
CA PRO A 294 15.23 12.44 -3.84
C PRO A 294 14.08 12.17 -2.89
N MET A 295 14.40 11.57 -1.73
CA MET A 295 13.50 11.34 -0.60
C MET A 295 14.08 11.98 0.65
N LEU A 296 13.24 12.67 1.41
CA LEU A 296 13.54 13.25 2.70
C LEU A 296 12.59 12.66 3.74
N PHE A 297 13.11 12.34 4.90
CA PHE A 297 12.35 11.73 5.98
C PHE A 297 12.17 12.71 7.12
N TYR A 298 10.90 12.93 7.51
CA TYR A 298 10.53 13.88 8.56
C TYR A 298 9.76 13.20 9.70
N PRO A 299 10.46 12.39 10.52
CA PRO A 299 9.85 11.66 11.64
C PRO A 299 9.87 12.51 12.91
N TYR A 300 9.11 13.59 12.96
CA TYR A 300 9.09 14.56 14.08
C TYR A 300 8.74 13.93 15.46
N ASP A 301 8.13 12.74 15.46
CA ASP A 301 7.71 11.95 16.62
C ASP A 301 8.41 10.58 16.70
N LEU A 302 9.64 10.46 16.19
CA LEU A 302 10.34 9.19 15.98
C LEU A 302 10.36 8.30 17.23
N LYS A 303 10.71 8.85 18.39
CA LYS A 303 10.83 8.09 19.63
C LYS A 303 9.50 7.44 20.03
N ASP A 304 8.43 8.22 20.08
CA ASP A 304 7.10 7.75 20.48
C ASP A 304 6.55 6.72 19.49
N TYR A 305 6.83 6.94 18.19
CA TYR A 305 6.39 6.04 17.14
C TYR A 305 7.12 4.70 17.18
N GLU A 306 8.44 4.70 17.43
CA GLU A 306 9.24 3.49 17.56
C GLU A 306 8.82 2.65 18.77
N GLU A 307 8.58 3.30 19.92
CA GLU A 307 8.09 2.62 21.13
C GLU A 307 6.72 1.96 20.91
N SER A 308 5.82 2.62 20.17
CA SER A 308 4.45 2.12 19.96
C SER A 308 4.33 1.07 18.86
N ARG A 309 5.07 1.19 17.76
CA ARG A 309 4.93 0.36 16.55
C ARG A 309 6.11 -0.55 16.29
N GLY A 310 7.32 -0.13 16.68
CA GLY A 310 8.58 -0.81 16.41
C GLY A 310 8.92 -0.89 14.93
N PHE A 311 10.20 -0.98 14.61
CA PHE A 311 10.71 -1.13 13.25
C PHE A 311 11.43 -2.45 13.09
N TRP A 312 11.57 -2.92 11.86
CA TRP A 312 12.32 -4.14 11.55
C TRP A 312 13.83 -3.94 11.69
N GLN A 313 14.31 -2.72 11.50
CA GLN A 313 15.69 -2.26 11.67
C GLN A 313 15.67 -0.88 12.32
N SER A 314 16.82 -0.31 12.70
CA SER A 314 16.85 1.09 13.12
C SER A 314 16.33 2.00 11.98
N TYR A 315 15.63 3.06 12.34
CA TYR A 315 14.98 3.92 11.36
C TYR A 315 16.00 4.53 10.39
N GLU A 316 17.14 4.98 10.90
CA GLU A 316 18.23 5.58 10.13
C GLU A 316 18.82 4.61 9.09
N SER A 317 18.91 3.31 9.41
CA SER A 317 19.41 2.31 8.48
C SER A 317 18.35 1.83 7.46
N LEU A 318 17.08 2.15 7.74
CA LEU A 318 15.96 1.70 6.93
C LEU A 318 15.65 2.68 5.79
N VAL A 319 15.89 3.99 6.00
CA VAL A 319 15.48 5.05 5.06
C VAL A 319 16.62 5.45 4.12
N PRO A 320 16.34 5.61 2.80
CA PRO A 320 17.38 5.88 1.80
C PRO A 320 17.62 7.38 1.57
N GLY A 321 17.50 8.20 2.60
CA GLY A 321 17.67 9.65 2.45
C GLY A 321 17.86 10.36 3.77
N PRO A 322 18.15 11.67 3.73
CA PRO A 322 18.38 12.48 4.92
C PRO A 322 17.13 12.55 5.80
N ILE A 323 17.38 12.69 7.11
CA ILE A 323 16.36 12.85 8.14
C ILE A 323 16.34 14.30 8.59
N ALA A 324 15.16 14.90 8.64
CA ALA A 324 14.90 16.24 9.16
C ALA A 324 14.05 16.15 10.42
N PHE A 325 14.26 17.04 11.38
CA PHE A 325 13.46 17.15 12.59
C PHE A 325 12.78 18.53 12.73
N SER A 326 13.08 19.44 11.82
CA SER A 326 12.48 20.78 11.77
C SER A 326 12.21 21.23 10.34
N THR A 327 11.38 22.27 10.19
CA THR A 327 11.15 22.92 8.87
C THR A 327 12.44 23.54 8.32
N HIS A 328 13.33 24.03 9.18
CA HIS A 328 14.63 24.56 8.78
C HIS A 328 15.51 23.47 8.15
N ASP A 329 15.56 22.28 8.76
CA ASP A 329 16.32 21.14 8.21
C ASP A 329 15.80 20.77 6.81
N ILE A 330 14.45 20.73 6.66
CA ILE A 330 13.82 20.44 5.36
C ILE A 330 14.30 21.43 4.30
N ILE A 331 14.27 22.73 4.61
CA ILE A 331 14.71 23.79 3.69
C ILE A 331 16.20 23.65 3.37
N GLU A 332 17.02 23.46 4.36
CA GLU A 332 18.46 23.33 4.20
C GLU A 332 18.82 22.12 3.33
N ILE A 333 18.25 20.95 3.60
CA ILE A 333 18.48 19.72 2.84
C ILE A 333 18.09 19.92 1.36
N ILE A 334 16.94 20.53 1.09
CA ILE A 334 16.45 20.75 -0.28
C ILE A 334 17.30 21.79 -1.01
N THR A 335 17.62 22.93 -0.37
CA THR A 335 18.37 24.01 -1.00
C THR A 335 19.83 23.64 -1.26
N GLN A 336 20.44 22.87 -0.39
CA GLN A 336 21.81 22.38 -0.52
C GLN A 336 21.91 21.08 -1.31
N ASN A 337 20.76 20.50 -1.74
CA ASN A 337 20.68 19.25 -2.49
C ASN A 337 21.44 18.09 -1.81
N ARG A 338 21.26 17.93 -0.48
CA ARG A 338 21.93 16.91 0.33
C ARG A 338 21.30 15.52 0.15
N PHE A 339 21.27 15.02 -1.08
CA PHE A 339 20.69 13.71 -1.39
C PHE A 339 21.73 12.80 -2.04
N ASP A 340 21.81 11.56 -1.55
CA ASP A 340 22.60 10.50 -2.17
C ASP A 340 21.68 9.58 -2.99
N LEU A 341 21.69 9.77 -4.31
CA LEU A 341 20.88 8.95 -5.23
C LEU A 341 21.37 7.49 -5.30
N HIS A 342 22.62 7.22 -4.92
CA HIS A 342 23.13 5.85 -4.85
C HIS A 342 22.43 5.05 -3.76
N LEU A 343 22.18 5.63 -2.59
CA LEU A 343 21.40 5.00 -1.51
C LEU A 343 19.97 4.69 -1.97
N ILE A 344 19.36 5.61 -2.73
CA ILE A 344 18.00 5.40 -3.28
C ILE A 344 18.00 4.24 -4.27
N LYS A 345 19.01 4.16 -5.13
CA LYS A 345 19.15 3.05 -6.08
C LYS A 345 19.33 1.72 -5.36
N GLN A 346 20.20 1.67 -4.36
CA GLN A 346 20.39 0.46 -3.55
C GLN A 346 19.12 0.04 -2.83
N PHE A 347 18.43 1.01 -2.21
CA PHE A 347 17.13 0.76 -1.57
C PHE A 347 16.12 0.17 -2.57
N HIS A 348 16.06 0.71 -3.79
CA HIS A 348 15.20 0.18 -4.84
C HIS A 348 15.56 -1.28 -5.17
N GLU A 349 16.82 -1.58 -5.39
CA GLU A 349 17.28 -2.94 -5.70
C GLU A 349 16.98 -3.93 -4.57
N ASP A 350 17.18 -3.52 -3.34
CA ASP A 350 16.95 -4.32 -2.15
C ASP A 350 15.47 -4.67 -1.92
N TRP A 351 14.57 -3.70 -2.19
CA TRP A 351 13.15 -3.88 -1.89
C TRP A 351 12.28 -4.28 -3.08
N ASN A 352 12.79 -4.10 -4.31
CA ASN A 352 12.03 -4.37 -5.54
C ASN A 352 12.70 -5.45 -6.42
N THR A 353 13.55 -6.30 -5.84
CA THR A 353 14.34 -7.33 -6.55
C THR A 353 13.49 -8.18 -7.50
N TYR A 354 12.26 -8.53 -7.10
CA TYR A 354 11.35 -9.38 -7.88
C TYR A 354 10.28 -8.59 -8.62
N SER A 355 10.15 -7.28 -8.37
CA SER A 355 9.16 -6.39 -8.99
C SER A 355 9.72 -5.78 -10.28
N ARG A 356 9.67 -6.53 -11.39
CA ARG A 356 10.29 -6.18 -12.69
C ARG A 356 9.24 -5.92 -13.80
N GLY A 357 8.07 -5.34 -13.44
CA GLY A 357 7.01 -4.98 -14.41
C GLY A 357 6.17 -6.15 -14.92
N LYS A 358 6.33 -7.34 -14.35
CA LYS A 358 5.58 -8.54 -14.70
C LYS A 358 4.96 -9.21 -13.47
N SER A 359 4.85 -8.48 -12.37
CA SER A 359 4.39 -9.03 -11.09
C SER A 359 2.97 -9.56 -11.19
N SER A 360 2.05 -8.79 -11.79
CA SER A 360 0.67 -9.23 -12.02
C SER A 360 0.63 -10.51 -12.87
N LYS A 361 1.42 -10.57 -13.96
CA LYS A 361 1.51 -11.75 -14.83
C LYS A 361 2.04 -12.98 -14.07
N ASN A 362 3.05 -12.80 -13.22
CA ASN A 362 3.60 -13.89 -12.40
C ASN A 362 2.56 -14.44 -11.42
N VAL A 363 1.74 -13.56 -10.82
CA VAL A 363 0.62 -13.97 -9.96
C VAL A 363 -0.43 -14.75 -10.75
N ILE A 364 -0.74 -14.34 -11.99
CA ILE A 364 -1.67 -15.10 -12.84
C ILE A 364 -1.13 -16.49 -13.16
N ASN A 365 0.16 -16.65 -13.41
CA ASN A 365 0.78 -17.95 -13.62
C ASN A 365 0.62 -18.83 -12.36
N LEU A 366 0.87 -18.30 -11.17
CA LEU A 366 0.63 -19.01 -9.91
C LEU A 366 -0.85 -19.42 -9.76
N ILE A 367 -1.79 -18.54 -10.09
CA ILE A 367 -3.22 -18.85 -10.06
C ILE A 367 -3.55 -19.99 -11.01
N LYS A 368 -3.02 -20.00 -12.25
CA LYS A 368 -3.19 -21.10 -13.21
C LYS A 368 -2.65 -22.43 -12.68
N GLU A 369 -1.48 -22.42 -12.07
CA GLU A 369 -0.92 -23.62 -11.40
C GLU A 369 -1.90 -24.13 -10.34
N CYS A 370 -2.42 -23.25 -9.46
CA CYS A 370 -3.41 -23.62 -8.45
C CYS A 370 -4.71 -24.18 -9.06
N MET A 371 -5.14 -23.71 -10.23
CA MET A 371 -6.38 -24.16 -10.88
C MET A 371 -6.24 -25.53 -11.54
N ASN A 372 -5.05 -25.88 -11.99
CA ASN A 372 -4.77 -27.15 -12.68
C ASN A 372 -4.58 -28.36 -11.72
N HIS A 373 -4.27 -28.08 -10.45
CA HIS A 373 -4.14 -29.10 -9.39
C HIS A 373 -5.44 -29.26 -8.58
#